data_1fbb2042335c289a3060b60ba930a3ab
#
_entry.id   1fbb2042335c289a3060b60ba930a3ab
#
_cell.length_a   1.000
_cell.length_b   1.000
_cell.length_c   1.000
_cell.angle_alpha   90.00
_cell.angle_beta   90.00
_cell.angle_gamma   90.00
#
_symmetry.space_group_name_H-M   'P 1'
#
loop_
_entity.id
_entity.type
_entity.pdbx_description
1 polymer ?
#
loop_
_entity_poly.entity_id
_entity_poly.type
_entity_poly.pdbx_seq_one_letter_code
_entity_poly.pdbx_strand_id
1 'polypeptide(L)'
;MLKKITLLLMIGSIYAQSIAVGEEYKYDVLFGPFKLGKASLKTEKSEIINNEDTYHFQFIVKTSKLGDQLYKIRDEINTWISKNDLSLIKQEKNIREKNFRRQSTTTINNNIAITNDKEYMLPGKVIDPYGLIMIMRDINIPKNTSKKFLTIDEGKVREIEIKNIGGERIRTPAGKFDAYTYTPIYNGKSALKNKGDIEISYAIVGNNRTIPVNIIIKLKSGVIVLKLKSY
;
A
#
# COMPACT_ATOMS: atom_id res chain seq x y z
N MET A 1 -53.73 -22.54 9.74
CA MET A 1 -52.76 -21.92 8.80
C MET A 1 -51.59 -21.37 9.59
N LEU A 2 -50.51 -22.12 9.73
CA LEU A 2 -49.28 -21.67 10.41
C LEU A 2 -48.44 -20.90 9.44
N LYS A 3 -48.21 -19.60 9.65
CA LYS A 3 -47.24 -18.79 8.92
C LYS A 3 -45.82 -19.17 9.35
N LYS A 4 -45.05 -19.78 8.48
CA LYS A 4 -43.61 -19.99 8.69
C LYS A 4 -42.92 -18.65 8.58
N ILE A 5 -42.37 -18.16 9.70
CA ILE A 5 -41.43 -17.02 9.75
C ILE A 5 -40.08 -17.57 9.38
N THR A 6 -39.60 -17.27 8.20
CA THR A 6 -38.21 -17.56 7.77
C THR A 6 -37.33 -16.48 8.33
N LEU A 7 -36.57 -16.80 9.40
CA LEU A 7 -35.54 -15.93 9.97
C LEU A 7 -34.34 -15.94 9.01
N LEU A 8 -34.17 -14.86 8.26
CA LEU A 8 -33.00 -14.65 7.39
C LEU A 8 -31.83 -14.22 8.28
N LEU A 9 -30.97 -15.18 8.67
CA LEU A 9 -29.69 -14.91 9.33
C LEU A 9 -28.78 -14.21 8.31
N MET A 10 -28.65 -12.89 8.39
CA MET A 10 -27.56 -12.17 7.76
C MET A 10 -26.25 -12.55 8.49
N ILE A 11 -25.52 -13.51 7.91
CA ILE A 11 -24.15 -13.79 8.31
C ILE A 11 -23.33 -12.63 7.74
N GLY A 12 -23.16 -11.57 8.56
CA GLY A 12 -22.15 -10.56 8.29
C GLY A 12 -20.78 -11.24 8.31
N SER A 13 -20.11 -11.31 7.18
CA SER A 13 -18.71 -11.76 7.11
C SER A 13 -17.88 -10.80 7.98
N ILE A 14 -17.55 -11.22 9.19
CA ILE A 14 -16.54 -10.57 10.01
C ILE A 14 -15.22 -10.85 9.28
N TYR A 15 -14.78 -9.92 8.46
CA TYR A 15 -13.40 -9.93 7.98
C TYR A 15 -12.53 -9.73 9.21
N ALA A 16 -11.88 -10.78 9.67
CA ALA A 16 -10.84 -10.66 10.68
C ALA A 16 -9.75 -9.77 10.07
N GLN A 17 -9.70 -8.51 10.50
CA GLN A 17 -8.67 -7.58 10.05
C GLN A 17 -7.32 -8.11 10.54
N SER A 18 -6.45 -8.51 9.60
CA SER A 18 -5.12 -9.04 9.89
C SER A 18 -4.12 -7.94 10.28
N ILE A 19 -4.56 -6.68 10.29
CA ILE A 19 -3.72 -5.51 10.58
C ILE A 19 -3.54 -5.36 12.09
N ALA A 20 -2.31 -5.53 12.56
CA ALA A 20 -1.97 -5.38 13.97
C ALA A 20 -1.11 -4.13 14.21
N VAL A 21 -1.43 -3.37 15.25
CA VAL A 21 -0.60 -2.26 15.71
C VAL A 21 0.76 -2.77 16.16
N GLY A 22 1.83 -2.07 15.77
CA GLY A 22 3.21 -2.42 16.09
C GLY A 22 3.87 -3.37 15.09
N GLU A 23 3.14 -3.94 14.11
CA GLU A 23 3.77 -4.74 13.07
C GLU A 23 4.65 -3.87 12.16
N GLU A 24 5.82 -4.38 11.81
CA GLU A 24 6.80 -3.67 10.98
C GLU A 24 7.44 -4.62 9.97
N TYR A 25 7.42 -4.25 8.71
CA TYR A 25 8.09 -4.93 7.61
C TYR A 25 9.33 -4.13 7.20
N LYS A 26 10.52 -4.70 7.39
CA LYS A 26 11.80 -4.08 7.00
C LYS A 26 12.31 -4.68 5.71
N TYR A 27 12.79 -3.83 4.81
CA TYR A 27 13.28 -4.23 3.50
C TYR A 27 14.71 -3.77 3.26
N ASP A 28 15.47 -4.60 2.53
CA ASP A 28 16.65 -4.16 1.80
C ASP A 28 16.22 -3.59 0.46
N VAL A 29 16.69 -2.38 0.13
CA VAL A 29 16.45 -1.71 -1.15
C VAL A 29 17.63 -1.97 -2.07
N LEU A 30 17.36 -2.64 -3.21
CA LEU A 30 18.38 -3.01 -4.20
C LEU A 30 18.15 -2.30 -5.52
N PHE A 31 19.24 -2.02 -6.23
CA PHE A 31 19.24 -1.60 -7.63
C PHE A 31 20.24 -2.50 -8.37
N GLY A 32 19.74 -3.36 -9.23
CA GLY A 32 20.53 -4.47 -9.75
C GLY A 32 21.09 -5.34 -8.61
N PRO A 33 22.38 -5.67 -8.58
CA PRO A 33 23.00 -6.48 -7.51
C PRO A 33 23.31 -5.66 -6.25
N PHE A 34 23.23 -4.34 -6.29
CA PHE A 34 23.71 -3.45 -5.23
C PHE A 34 22.62 -3.13 -4.22
N LYS A 35 22.93 -3.30 -2.93
CA LYS A 35 22.09 -2.83 -1.83
C LYS A 35 22.35 -1.35 -1.59
N LEU A 36 21.40 -0.52 -1.95
CA LEU A 36 21.52 0.93 -1.91
C LEU A 36 20.83 1.56 -0.69
N GLY A 37 20.00 0.82 0.03
CA GLY A 37 19.26 1.42 1.14
C GLY A 37 18.44 0.43 1.93
N LYS A 38 17.52 0.99 2.71
CA LYS A 38 16.53 0.28 3.51
C LYS A 38 15.17 0.95 3.36
N ALA A 39 14.11 0.18 3.48
CA ALA A 39 12.75 0.69 3.62
C ALA A 39 12.06 -0.01 4.79
N SER A 40 11.05 0.64 5.36
CA SER A 40 10.14 0.03 6.31
C SER A 40 8.71 0.42 6.01
N LEU A 41 7.81 -0.49 6.30
CA LEU A 41 6.36 -0.29 6.29
C LEU A 41 5.84 -0.75 7.63
N LYS A 42 5.21 0.14 8.40
CA LYS A 42 4.83 -0.09 9.79
C LYS A 42 3.42 0.36 10.06
N THR A 43 2.70 -0.39 10.89
CA THR A 43 1.47 0.05 11.55
C THR A 43 1.86 0.65 12.90
N GLU A 44 1.97 1.99 12.97
CA GLU A 44 2.47 2.69 14.15
C GLU A 44 1.53 2.58 15.34
N LYS A 45 0.30 3.03 15.18
CA LYS A 45 -0.71 3.09 16.24
C LYS A 45 -2.12 3.19 15.67
N SER A 46 -3.10 3.08 16.56
CA SER A 46 -4.48 3.50 16.29
C SER A 46 -4.68 4.91 16.82
N GLU A 47 -5.35 5.75 16.06
CA GLU A 47 -5.66 7.14 16.42
C GLU A 47 -7.09 7.47 16.02
N ILE A 48 -7.71 8.40 16.75
CA ILE A 48 -8.99 8.98 16.35
C ILE A 48 -8.72 10.29 15.64
N ILE A 49 -9.12 10.38 14.36
CA ILE A 49 -9.02 11.58 13.54
C ILE A 49 -10.40 11.92 13.00
N ASN A 50 -10.89 13.14 13.25
CA ASN A 50 -12.23 13.59 12.84
C ASN A 50 -13.36 12.64 13.31
N ASN A 51 -13.26 12.12 14.55
CA ASN A 51 -14.18 11.13 15.16
C ASN A 51 -14.15 9.75 14.45
N GLU A 52 -13.17 9.47 13.61
CA GLU A 52 -12.99 8.20 12.95
C GLU A 52 -11.82 7.43 13.58
N ASP A 53 -12.04 6.16 13.96
CA ASP A 53 -10.96 5.29 14.45
C ASP A 53 -10.12 4.81 13.26
N THR A 54 -8.82 5.06 13.35
CA THR A 54 -7.90 4.85 12.21
C THR A 54 -6.73 3.94 12.55
N TYR A 55 -6.18 3.28 11.50
CA TYR A 55 -4.81 2.76 11.50
C TYR A 55 -3.87 3.84 10.96
N HIS A 56 -2.76 4.07 11.64
CA HIS A 56 -1.66 4.89 11.14
C HIS A 56 -0.59 4.00 10.53
N PHE A 57 -0.43 4.05 9.21
CA PHE A 57 0.66 3.40 8.49
C PHE A 57 1.77 4.40 8.17
N GLN A 58 3.00 3.96 8.38
CA GLN A 58 4.18 4.74 8.01
C GLN A 58 5.02 3.95 7.01
N PHE A 59 5.39 4.60 5.90
CA PHE A 59 6.34 4.09 4.91
C PHE A 59 7.57 4.99 4.86
N ILE A 60 8.74 4.41 5.09
CA ILE A 60 10.03 5.13 5.09
C ILE A 60 10.97 4.46 4.09
N VAL A 61 11.65 5.28 3.26
CA VAL A 61 12.75 4.84 2.40
C VAL A 61 13.97 5.71 2.64
N LYS A 62 15.13 5.06 2.91
CA LYS A 62 16.41 5.75 3.12
C LYS A 62 17.52 5.03 2.37
N THR A 63 18.27 5.75 1.54
CA THR A 63 19.50 5.24 0.95
C THR A 63 20.66 5.22 1.96
N SER A 64 21.58 4.28 1.79
CA SER A 64 22.84 4.17 2.53
C SER A 64 23.85 5.22 2.02
N LYS A 65 25.02 5.33 2.66
CA LYS A 65 26.10 6.19 2.17
C LYS A 65 26.48 5.89 0.71
N LEU A 66 26.54 4.60 0.32
CA LEU A 66 26.79 4.19 -1.06
C LEU A 66 25.61 4.59 -1.98
N GLY A 67 24.37 4.36 -1.56
CA GLY A 67 23.20 4.77 -2.31
C GLY A 67 23.10 6.28 -2.51
N ASP A 68 23.50 7.08 -1.50
CA ASP A 68 23.50 8.55 -1.56
C ASP A 68 24.42 9.10 -2.67
N GLN A 69 25.50 8.39 -3.00
CA GLN A 69 26.40 8.77 -4.08
C GLN A 69 25.73 8.62 -5.47
N LEU A 70 24.82 7.66 -5.61
CA LEU A 70 24.07 7.43 -6.83
C LEU A 70 22.78 8.26 -6.86
N TYR A 71 21.94 8.10 -5.86
CA TYR A 71 20.65 8.79 -5.77
C TYR A 71 20.19 8.84 -4.30
N LYS A 72 20.33 10.00 -3.65
CA LYS A 72 19.92 10.18 -2.26
C LYS A 72 18.41 10.19 -2.11
N ILE A 73 17.87 9.33 -1.24
CA ILE A 73 16.44 9.24 -0.90
C ILE A 73 16.27 9.32 0.63
N ARG A 74 15.33 10.14 1.07
CA ARG A 74 14.87 10.29 2.45
C ARG A 74 13.36 10.56 2.44
N ASP A 75 12.60 9.54 2.05
CA ASP A 75 11.15 9.67 1.93
C ASP A 75 10.45 9.12 3.16
N GLU A 76 9.44 9.83 3.58
CA GLU A 76 8.56 9.44 4.66
C GLU A 76 7.13 9.75 4.27
N ILE A 77 6.28 8.74 4.32
CA ILE A 77 4.86 8.84 4.05
C ILE A 77 4.11 8.28 5.26
N ASN A 78 3.20 9.08 5.79
CA ASN A 78 2.29 8.70 6.85
C ASN A 78 0.87 8.72 6.29
N THR A 79 0.09 7.67 6.54
CA THR A 79 -1.29 7.57 6.07
C THR A 79 -2.18 7.02 7.17
N TRP A 80 -3.34 7.63 7.35
CA TRP A 80 -4.37 7.25 8.31
C TRP A 80 -5.60 6.75 7.55
N ILE A 81 -5.93 5.49 7.80
CA ILE A 81 -6.98 4.74 7.12
C ILE A 81 -8.07 4.41 8.14
N SER A 82 -9.33 4.66 7.80
CA SER A 82 -10.48 4.26 8.61
C SER A 82 -10.45 2.76 8.90
N LYS A 83 -10.68 2.36 10.15
CA LYS A 83 -10.86 0.94 10.49
C LYS A 83 -12.20 0.38 10.03
N ASN A 84 -13.20 1.24 9.83
CA ASN A 84 -14.55 0.79 9.48
C ASN A 84 -14.65 0.33 8.03
N ASP A 85 -13.98 1.04 7.09
CA ASP A 85 -14.17 0.82 5.66
C ASP A 85 -12.89 0.89 4.83
N LEU A 86 -11.74 1.05 5.51
CA LEU A 86 -10.39 1.12 4.91
C LEU A 86 -10.20 2.30 3.94
N SER A 87 -11.03 3.35 4.05
CA SER A 87 -10.85 4.57 3.27
C SER A 87 -9.78 5.49 3.87
N LEU A 88 -9.18 6.32 3.03
CA LEU A 88 -8.21 7.33 3.46
C LEU A 88 -8.90 8.42 4.29
N ILE A 89 -8.34 8.77 5.44
CA ILE A 89 -8.74 9.90 6.26
C ILE A 89 -7.72 11.02 6.17
N LYS A 90 -6.43 10.70 6.24
CA LYS A 90 -5.35 11.67 6.15
C LYS A 90 -4.10 11.04 5.54
N GLN A 91 -3.33 11.83 4.81
CA GLN A 91 -2.00 11.46 4.33
C GLN A 91 -1.04 12.64 4.49
N GLU A 92 0.18 12.35 4.92
CA GLU A 92 1.30 13.29 4.93
C GLU A 92 2.47 12.67 4.18
N LYS A 93 3.07 13.45 3.28
CA LYS A 93 4.25 13.06 2.51
C LYS A 93 5.37 14.05 2.73
N ASN A 94 6.56 13.52 2.96
CA ASN A 94 7.80 14.28 3.01
C ASN A 94 8.82 13.57 2.10
N ILE A 95 8.86 14.00 0.84
CA ILE A 95 9.71 13.42 -0.21
C ILE A 95 10.99 14.24 -0.33
N ARG A 96 12.13 13.58 -0.21
CA ARG A 96 13.45 14.21 -0.33
C ARG A 96 14.36 13.33 -1.17
N GLU A 97 14.32 13.54 -2.48
CA GLU A 97 15.06 12.77 -3.46
C GLU A 97 16.08 13.67 -4.17
N LYS A 98 17.37 13.38 -4.06
CA LYS A 98 18.45 14.16 -4.66
C LYS A 98 18.25 15.67 -4.43
N ASN A 99 17.87 16.42 -5.47
CA ASN A 99 17.55 17.86 -5.42
C ASN A 99 16.04 18.13 -5.32
N PHE A 100 15.21 17.08 -5.45
CA PHE A 100 13.76 17.21 -5.34
C PHE A 100 13.31 17.20 -3.88
N ARG A 101 12.44 18.14 -3.54
CA ARG A 101 11.81 18.25 -2.23
C ARG A 101 10.33 18.48 -2.43
N ARG A 102 9.52 17.72 -1.73
CA ARG A 102 8.08 17.86 -1.75
C ARG A 102 7.47 17.51 -0.42
N GLN A 103 6.65 18.39 0.09
CA GLN A 103 5.78 18.13 1.22
C GLN A 103 4.33 18.27 0.75
N SER A 104 3.48 17.38 1.19
CA SER A 104 2.04 17.47 0.94
C SER A 104 1.26 16.85 2.07
N THR A 105 0.15 17.49 2.41
CA THR A 105 -0.85 16.96 3.34
C THR A 105 -2.17 16.86 2.59
N THR A 106 -2.82 15.72 2.69
CA THR A 106 -4.18 15.49 2.20
C THR A 106 -5.04 15.08 3.38
N THR A 107 -6.14 15.77 3.61
CA THR A 107 -7.18 15.38 4.59
C THR A 107 -8.49 15.16 3.87
N ILE A 108 -9.28 14.20 4.36
CA ILE A 108 -10.59 13.91 3.79
C ILE A 108 -11.64 14.21 4.85
N ASN A 109 -12.63 15.01 4.48
CA ASN A 109 -13.79 15.30 5.28
C ASN A 109 -15.04 15.14 4.40
N ASN A 110 -15.91 14.19 4.77
CA ASN A 110 -17.01 13.76 3.92
C ASN A 110 -16.49 13.35 2.53
N ASN A 111 -17.01 13.93 1.45
CA ASN A 111 -16.59 13.65 0.08
C ASN A 111 -15.66 14.75 -0.50
N ILE A 112 -14.95 15.48 0.35
CA ILE A 112 -14.01 16.53 -0.05
C ILE A 112 -12.61 16.14 0.44
N ALA A 113 -11.66 16.10 -0.47
CA ALA A 113 -10.24 16.03 -0.14
C ALA A 113 -9.62 17.42 -0.18
N ILE A 114 -8.93 17.81 0.87
CA ILE A 114 -8.15 19.05 0.92
C ILE A 114 -6.68 18.66 0.81
N THR A 115 -6.02 19.06 -0.27
CA THR A 115 -4.59 18.82 -0.49
C THR A 115 -3.85 20.13 -0.65
N ASN A 116 -2.97 20.46 0.31
CA ASN A 116 -2.24 21.73 0.32
C ASN A 116 -3.15 22.92 0.02
N ASP A 117 -4.22 23.07 0.82
CA ASP A 117 -5.22 24.16 0.76
C ASP A 117 -6.09 24.19 -0.52
N LYS A 118 -6.03 23.14 -1.34
CA LYS A 118 -6.91 22.98 -2.52
C LYS A 118 -7.93 21.88 -2.27
N GLU A 119 -9.18 22.21 -2.55
CA GLU A 119 -10.30 21.29 -2.41
C GLU A 119 -10.54 20.49 -3.69
N TYR A 120 -10.89 19.23 -3.52
CA TYR A 120 -11.22 18.28 -4.59
C TYR A 120 -12.45 17.48 -4.18
N MET A 121 -13.51 17.57 -4.99
CA MET A 121 -14.69 16.72 -4.81
C MET A 121 -14.34 15.27 -5.14
N LEU A 122 -14.67 14.36 -4.24
CA LEU A 122 -14.42 12.93 -4.42
C LEU A 122 -15.66 12.23 -4.99
N PRO A 123 -15.50 11.33 -5.97
CA PRO A 123 -16.61 10.55 -6.51
C PRO A 123 -17.08 9.43 -5.56
N GLY A 124 -16.36 9.21 -4.47
CA GLY A 124 -16.62 8.20 -3.47
C GLY A 124 -15.43 7.99 -2.54
N LYS A 125 -15.44 6.93 -1.76
CA LYS A 125 -14.34 6.59 -0.84
C LYS A 125 -13.08 6.26 -1.62
N VAL A 126 -11.96 6.83 -1.20
CA VAL A 126 -10.66 6.69 -1.85
C VAL A 126 -9.65 6.09 -0.88
N ILE A 127 -8.60 5.48 -1.44
CA ILE A 127 -7.45 4.93 -0.72
C ILE A 127 -6.20 5.59 -1.28
N ASP A 128 -5.17 5.78 -0.48
CA ASP A 128 -3.88 6.19 -1.01
C ASP A 128 -3.04 4.98 -1.47
N PRO A 129 -2.08 5.17 -2.41
CA PRO A 129 -1.29 4.05 -2.95
C PRO A 129 -0.46 3.29 -1.91
N TYR A 130 -0.02 3.94 -0.83
CA TYR A 130 0.79 3.29 0.22
C TYR A 130 -0.08 2.52 1.22
N GLY A 131 -1.21 3.09 1.63
CA GLY A 131 -2.22 2.41 2.43
C GLY A 131 -2.78 1.18 1.70
N LEU A 132 -2.94 1.26 0.37
CA LEU A 132 -3.38 0.13 -0.44
C LEU A 132 -2.44 -1.08 -0.32
N ILE A 133 -1.11 -0.88 -0.17
CA ILE A 133 -0.16 -2.00 0.07
C ILE A 133 -0.54 -2.78 1.34
N MET A 134 -0.94 -2.09 2.40
CA MET A 134 -1.35 -2.74 3.64
C MET A 134 -2.73 -3.39 3.55
N ILE A 135 -3.67 -2.73 2.90
CA ILE A 135 -5.06 -3.20 2.74
C ILE A 135 -5.11 -4.46 1.85
N MET A 136 -4.27 -4.54 0.81
CA MET A 136 -4.21 -5.69 -0.10
C MET A 136 -3.85 -7.01 0.58
N ARG A 137 -3.33 -6.98 1.79
CA ARG A 137 -3.06 -8.19 2.61
C ARG A 137 -4.34 -8.96 2.96
N ASP A 138 -5.45 -8.25 3.12
CA ASP A 138 -6.75 -8.83 3.49
C ASP A 138 -7.67 -9.03 2.27
N ILE A 139 -7.19 -8.71 1.07
CA ILE A 139 -7.98 -8.79 -0.16
C ILE A 139 -7.49 -9.96 -1.01
N ASN A 140 -8.37 -10.95 -1.18
CA ASN A 140 -8.12 -12.04 -2.11
C ASN A 140 -8.64 -11.67 -3.50
N ILE A 141 -7.73 -11.61 -4.48
CA ILE A 141 -8.05 -11.49 -5.91
C ILE A 141 -7.64 -12.80 -6.57
N PRO A 142 -8.56 -13.59 -7.15
CA PRO A 142 -8.23 -14.83 -7.83
C PRO A 142 -7.19 -14.62 -8.95
N LYS A 143 -6.36 -15.64 -9.20
CA LYS A 143 -5.36 -15.58 -10.25
C LYS A 143 -5.96 -15.19 -11.61
N ASN A 144 -5.28 -14.32 -12.35
CA ASN A 144 -5.68 -13.78 -13.65
C ASN A 144 -6.97 -12.93 -13.63
N THR A 145 -7.44 -12.53 -12.44
CA THR A 145 -8.54 -11.57 -12.28
C THR A 145 -8.04 -10.27 -11.69
N SER A 146 -8.92 -9.30 -11.57
CA SER A 146 -8.59 -7.98 -11.04
C SER A 146 -9.71 -7.40 -10.18
N LYS A 147 -9.36 -6.39 -9.37
CA LYS A 147 -10.30 -5.59 -8.58
C LYS A 147 -9.95 -4.11 -8.73
N LYS A 148 -10.96 -3.26 -8.83
CA LYS A 148 -10.82 -1.82 -9.00
C LYS A 148 -10.88 -1.10 -7.66
N PHE A 149 -10.06 -0.05 -7.52
CA PHE A 149 -9.98 0.82 -6.36
C PHE A 149 -9.92 2.28 -6.81
N LEU A 150 -10.68 3.15 -6.16
CA LEU A 150 -10.49 4.58 -6.28
C LEU A 150 -9.30 4.99 -5.41
N THR A 151 -8.30 5.58 -6.03
CA THR A 151 -7.12 6.07 -5.32
C THR A 151 -6.98 7.57 -5.45
N ILE A 152 -6.42 8.22 -4.43
CA ILE A 152 -6.04 9.61 -4.47
C ILE A 152 -4.55 9.77 -4.19
N ASP A 153 -3.89 10.57 -5.01
CA ASP A 153 -2.50 10.96 -4.82
C ASP A 153 -2.35 12.45 -5.17
N GLU A 154 -2.07 13.26 -4.15
CA GLU A 154 -1.91 14.71 -4.26
C GLU A 154 -3.09 15.41 -4.99
N GLY A 155 -4.30 15.13 -4.55
CA GLY A 155 -5.54 15.66 -5.10
C GLY A 155 -5.97 15.04 -6.44
N LYS A 156 -5.21 14.11 -7.01
CA LYS A 156 -5.56 13.41 -8.24
C LYS A 156 -6.24 12.09 -7.95
N VAL A 157 -7.52 12.03 -8.20
CA VAL A 157 -8.30 10.78 -8.09
C VAL A 157 -8.13 9.95 -9.36
N ARG A 158 -7.94 8.62 -9.18
CA ARG A 158 -7.83 7.64 -10.27
C ARG A 158 -8.49 6.34 -9.87
N GLU A 159 -9.18 5.72 -10.80
CA GLU A 159 -9.56 4.31 -10.68
C GLU A 159 -8.36 3.46 -11.11
N ILE A 160 -7.80 2.71 -10.17
CA ILE A 160 -6.70 1.77 -10.42
C ILE A 160 -7.24 0.35 -10.35
N GLU A 161 -6.88 -0.47 -11.32
CA GLU A 161 -7.17 -1.88 -11.35
C GLU A 161 -5.98 -2.66 -10.80
N ILE A 162 -6.17 -3.45 -9.74
CA ILE A 162 -5.15 -4.34 -9.18
C ILE A 162 -5.37 -5.74 -9.75
N LYS A 163 -4.43 -6.22 -10.53
CA LYS A 163 -4.49 -7.53 -11.19
C LYS A 163 -3.60 -8.53 -10.46
N ASN A 164 -4.10 -9.74 -10.22
CA ASN A 164 -3.31 -10.87 -9.78
C ASN A 164 -2.66 -11.55 -10.99
N ILE A 165 -1.33 -11.47 -11.11
CA ILE A 165 -0.55 -12.04 -12.22
C ILE A 165 -0.01 -13.44 -11.91
N GLY A 166 -0.39 -14.03 -10.78
CA GLY A 166 0.00 -15.39 -10.38
C GLY A 166 1.00 -15.40 -9.24
N GLY A 167 1.56 -16.58 -8.99
CA GLY A 167 2.49 -16.79 -7.89
C GLY A 167 3.79 -17.43 -8.32
N GLU A 168 4.82 -17.18 -7.53
CA GLU A 168 6.16 -17.76 -7.69
C GLU A 168 6.85 -17.91 -6.33
N ARG A 169 7.93 -18.67 -6.31
CA ARG A 169 8.77 -18.80 -5.13
C ARG A 169 9.82 -17.70 -5.06
N ILE A 170 9.69 -16.84 -4.05
CA ILE A 170 10.54 -15.65 -3.86
C ILE A 170 11.56 -15.92 -2.76
N ARG A 171 12.81 -15.53 -3.00
CA ARG A 171 13.90 -15.52 -2.00
C ARG A 171 14.16 -14.10 -1.53
N THR A 172 14.13 -13.91 -0.22
CA THR A 172 14.46 -12.66 0.46
C THR A 172 15.43 -12.90 1.60
N PRO A 173 16.04 -11.88 2.21
CA PRO A 173 16.82 -12.04 3.44
C PRO A 173 16.03 -12.65 4.61
N ALA A 174 14.71 -12.47 4.67
CA ALA A 174 13.84 -13.07 5.69
C ALA A 174 13.51 -14.55 5.45
N GLY A 175 13.81 -15.10 4.26
CA GLY A 175 13.54 -16.49 3.92
C GLY A 175 13.07 -16.72 2.50
N LYS A 176 12.49 -17.91 2.29
CA LYS A 176 11.87 -18.32 1.02
C LYS A 176 10.36 -18.37 1.21
N PHE A 177 9.61 -17.78 0.30
CA PHE A 177 8.17 -17.64 0.37
C PHE A 177 7.52 -18.10 -0.93
N ASP A 178 6.46 -18.87 -0.83
CA ASP A 178 5.55 -19.10 -1.94
C ASP A 178 4.58 -17.91 -1.92
N ALA A 179 4.67 -17.04 -2.92
CA ALA A 179 4.01 -15.75 -2.96
C ALA A 179 3.14 -15.59 -4.19
N TYR A 180 2.09 -14.80 -4.09
CA TYR A 180 1.30 -14.31 -5.22
C TYR A 180 1.57 -12.83 -5.45
N THR A 181 1.48 -12.39 -6.71
CA THR A 181 1.92 -11.07 -7.12
C THR A 181 0.77 -10.26 -7.71
N TYR A 182 0.64 -9.03 -7.25
CA TYR A 182 -0.29 -8.04 -7.75
C TYR A 182 0.43 -6.94 -8.52
N THR A 183 -0.18 -6.45 -9.60
CA THR A 183 0.29 -5.30 -10.36
C THR A 183 -0.84 -4.27 -10.53
N PRO A 184 -0.59 -2.98 -10.23
CA PRO A 184 -1.55 -1.92 -10.47
C PRO A 184 -1.54 -1.51 -11.95
N ILE A 185 -2.74 -1.39 -12.53
CA ILE A 185 -2.98 -0.99 -13.91
C ILE A 185 -3.87 0.27 -13.91
N TYR A 186 -3.54 1.24 -14.74
CA TYR A 186 -4.33 2.43 -14.98
C TYR A 186 -4.59 2.61 -16.48
N ASN A 187 -5.86 2.63 -16.90
CA ASN A 187 -6.27 2.71 -18.31
C ASN A 187 -5.55 1.67 -19.21
N GLY A 188 -5.51 0.41 -18.75
CA GLY A 188 -4.89 -0.70 -19.47
C GLY A 188 -3.34 -0.64 -19.55
N LYS A 189 -2.71 0.29 -18.82
CA LYS A 189 -1.25 0.48 -18.78
C LYS A 189 -0.77 0.48 -17.33
N SER A 190 0.55 0.38 -17.14
CA SER A 190 1.14 0.55 -15.81
C SER A 190 0.66 1.83 -15.12
N ALA A 191 0.39 1.75 -13.82
CA ALA A 191 -0.06 2.87 -13.00
C ALA A 191 1.04 3.92 -12.74
N LEU A 192 2.31 3.63 -13.02
CA LEU A 192 3.41 4.58 -12.83
C LEU A 192 3.44 5.65 -13.93
N LYS A 193 3.60 6.91 -13.51
CA LYS A 193 3.68 8.09 -14.40
C LYS A 193 4.76 7.96 -15.48
N ASN A 194 5.86 7.26 -15.21
CA ASN A 194 7.06 7.19 -16.06
C ASN A 194 7.15 5.91 -16.91
N LYS A 195 6.02 5.29 -17.25
CA LYS A 195 5.97 4.04 -18.04
C LYS A 195 6.78 2.90 -17.40
N GLY A 196 6.90 2.90 -16.07
CA GLY A 196 7.42 1.79 -15.30
C GLY A 196 6.31 0.90 -14.80
N ASP A 197 6.65 -0.29 -14.28
CA ASP A 197 5.71 -1.21 -13.66
C ASP A 197 5.99 -1.34 -12.17
N ILE A 198 4.94 -1.60 -11.39
CA ILE A 198 5.06 -2.02 -10.00
C ILE A 198 4.51 -3.44 -9.88
N GLU A 199 5.24 -4.28 -9.16
CA GLU A 199 4.77 -5.60 -8.75
C GLU A 199 4.95 -5.72 -7.25
N ILE A 200 3.92 -6.19 -6.55
CA ILE A 200 3.95 -6.39 -5.11
C ILE A 200 3.57 -7.83 -4.83
N SER A 201 4.47 -8.55 -4.19
CA SER A 201 4.28 -9.97 -3.89
C SER A 201 3.97 -10.17 -2.42
N TYR A 202 2.94 -10.96 -2.16
CA TYR A 202 2.45 -11.29 -0.84
C TYR A 202 2.57 -12.78 -0.58
N ALA A 203 2.92 -13.15 0.64
CA ALA A 203 2.96 -14.54 1.07
C ALA A 203 2.12 -14.74 2.34
N ILE A 204 1.53 -15.90 2.46
CA ILE A 204 0.86 -16.33 3.69
C ILE A 204 1.91 -16.99 4.60
N VAL A 205 2.01 -16.50 5.82
CA VAL A 205 2.91 -17.03 6.85
C VAL A 205 2.11 -17.51 8.05
N GLY A 206 2.76 -18.03 9.07
CA GLY A 206 2.11 -18.62 10.25
C GLY A 206 0.82 -17.92 10.69
N ASN A 207 -0.18 -18.67 11.15
CA ASN A 207 -1.51 -18.19 11.52
C ASN A 207 -2.29 -17.48 10.39
N ASN A 208 -2.09 -17.90 9.13
CA ASN A 208 -2.74 -17.34 7.95
C ASN A 208 -2.54 -15.82 7.75
N ARG A 209 -1.47 -15.26 8.30
CA ARG A 209 -1.15 -13.85 8.14
C ARG A 209 -0.52 -13.60 6.77
N THR A 210 -1.09 -12.72 5.99
CA THR A 210 -0.53 -12.27 4.71
C THR A 210 0.44 -11.12 4.93
N ILE A 211 1.64 -11.21 4.33
CA ILE A 211 2.69 -10.20 4.44
C ILE A 211 3.25 -9.80 3.08
N PRO A 212 3.61 -8.52 2.84
CA PRO A 212 4.28 -8.08 1.63
C PRO A 212 5.77 -8.47 1.67
N VAL A 213 6.19 -9.41 0.83
CA VAL A 213 7.54 -9.98 0.87
C VAL A 213 8.50 -9.38 -0.14
N ASN A 214 7.96 -8.80 -1.23
CA ASN A 214 8.78 -8.24 -2.29
C ASN A 214 8.01 -7.13 -3.03
N ILE A 215 8.69 -6.01 -3.33
CA ILE A 215 8.15 -4.91 -4.12
C ILE A 215 9.15 -4.61 -5.23
N ILE A 216 8.73 -4.71 -6.48
CA ILE A 216 9.55 -4.43 -7.66
C ILE A 216 9.02 -3.19 -8.34
N ILE A 217 9.91 -2.23 -8.58
CA ILE A 217 9.61 -0.99 -9.32
C ILE A 217 10.50 -0.97 -10.55
N LYS A 218 9.91 -1.22 -11.71
CA LYS A 218 10.59 -1.20 -13.01
C LYS A 218 10.55 0.21 -13.57
N LEU A 219 11.68 0.86 -13.71
CA LEU A 219 11.83 2.20 -14.27
C LEU A 219 12.58 2.12 -15.59
N LYS A 220 12.53 3.18 -16.39
CA LYS A 220 13.36 3.28 -17.60
C LYS A 220 14.86 3.17 -17.32
N SER A 221 15.29 3.65 -16.15
CA SER A 221 16.69 3.67 -15.71
C SER A 221 17.15 2.39 -15.02
N GLY A 222 16.26 1.43 -14.80
CA GLY A 222 16.59 0.16 -14.13
C GLY A 222 15.50 -0.31 -13.18
N VAL A 223 15.79 -1.34 -12.40
CA VAL A 223 14.84 -2.00 -11.51
C VAL A 223 15.25 -1.79 -10.07
N ILE A 224 14.33 -1.23 -9.27
CA ILE A 224 14.45 -1.15 -7.82
C ILE A 224 13.66 -2.32 -7.21
N VAL A 225 14.29 -3.01 -6.27
CA VAL A 225 13.65 -4.15 -5.58
C VAL A 225 13.74 -3.93 -4.07
N LEU A 226 12.61 -3.98 -3.39
CA LEU A 226 12.53 -4.03 -1.94
C LEU A 226 12.31 -5.49 -1.52
N LYS A 227 13.31 -6.12 -0.94
CA LYS A 227 13.26 -7.51 -0.45
C LYS A 227 13.08 -7.54 1.05
N LEU A 228 12.06 -8.25 1.53
CA LEU A 228 11.77 -8.39 2.94
C LEU A 228 12.99 -8.93 3.69
N LYS A 229 13.37 -8.23 4.78
CA LYS A 229 14.48 -8.58 5.65
C LYS A 229 14.03 -9.13 7.00
N SER A 230 12.95 -8.55 7.54
CA SER A 230 12.31 -9.00 8.80
C SER A 230 10.87 -8.53 8.86
N TYR A 231 10.05 -9.19 9.68
CA TYR A 231 8.63 -8.91 9.91
C TYR A 231 8.16 -9.39 11.29
#